data_75923bc6d27ff78285ab392e2a91ec5c
#
_entry.id   75923bc6d27ff78285ab392e2a91ec5c
#
_cell.length_a   1.000
_cell.length_b   1.000
_cell.length_c   1.000
_cell.angle_alpha   90.00
_cell.angle_beta   90.00
_cell.angle_gamma   90.00
#
_symmetry.space_group_name_H-M   'P 1'
#
loop_
_entity.id
_entity.type
_entity.pdbx_description
1 polymer ?
#
loop_
_entity_poly.entity_id
_entity_poly.type
_entity_poly.pdbx_seq_one_letter_code
_entity_poly.pdbx_strand_id
1 'polypeptide(L)'
;MKVFTIGFTQKNARKFFSLLRDNNVKTVVDIRLNNTSQLAAFAKGEDLKFFLTEFCNIDYIHDTTFAPTEVLLKDYKNKKVSWLDYEKEFNRIMERRNIRSYISKNYANEDSICLLCSEALPNQCHRRLVAEIFKKTLNEVQIIHL
;
A
#
# COMPACT_ATOMS: atom_id res chain seq x y z
N MET A 1 1.14 -12.83 11.05
CA MET A 1 0.92 -11.43 10.58
C MET A 1 -0.19 -11.38 9.53
N LYS A 2 -1.08 -10.37 9.60
CA LYS A 2 -2.05 -10.10 8.53
C LYS A 2 -1.58 -8.89 7.72
N VAL A 3 -1.50 -9.05 6.41
CA VAL A 3 -1.21 -7.97 5.46
C VAL A 3 -2.47 -7.70 4.65
N PHE A 4 -3.20 -6.67 5.05
CA PHE A 4 -4.33 -6.15 4.29
C PHE A 4 -3.85 -5.26 3.15
N THR A 5 -4.64 -5.12 2.11
CA THR A 5 -4.42 -4.12 1.06
C THR A 5 -5.71 -3.40 0.74
N ILE A 6 -5.64 -2.10 0.53
CA ILE A 6 -6.80 -1.26 0.22
C ILE A 6 -6.45 -0.22 -0.86
N GLY A 7 -7.43 0.09 -1.71
CA GLY A 7 -7.39 1.25 -2.60
C GLY A 7 -8.52 2.20 -2.24
N PHE A 8 -8.31 3.50 -2.39
CA PHE A 8 -9.34 4.50 -2.05
C PHE A 8 -10.29 4.82 -3.21
N THR A 9 -9.89 4.62 -4.48
CA THR A 9 -10.78 4.87 -5.63
C THR A 9 -12.01 3.98 -5.59
N GLN A 10 -13.14 4.50 -6.05
CA GLN A 10 -14.45 3.84 -6.03
C GLN A 10 -14.97 3.48 -4.62
N LYS A 11 -14.43 4.11 -3.59
CA LYS A 11 -14.93 4.01 -2.21
C LYS A 11 -15.26 5.41 -1.69
N ASN A 12 -16.40 5.54 -1.01
CA ASN A 12 -16.65 6.72 -0.19
C ASN A 12 -15.91 6.60 1.15
N ALA A 13 -15.82 7.70 1.89
CA ALA A 13 -15.12 7.73 3.17
C ALA A 13 -15.69 6.68 4.15
N ARG A 14 -17.01 6.56 4.27
CA ARG A 14 -17.66 5.59 5.15
C ARG A 14 -17.19 4.18 4.88
N LYS A 15 -17.24 3.73 3.61
CA LYS A 15 -16.81 2.39 3.22
C LYS A 15 -15.32 2.17 3.49
N PHE A 16 -14.48 3.16 3.13
CA PHE A 16 -13.04 3.08 3.32
C PHE A 16 -12.66 2.88 4.80
N PHE A 17 -13.13 3.76 5.68
CA PHE A 17 -12.81 3.68 7.11
C PHE A 17 -13.47 2.49 7.81
N SER A 18 -14.70 2.11 7.41
CA SER A 18 -15.36 0.91 7.95
C SER A 18 -14.58 -0.36 7.63
N LEU A 19 -14.08 -0.52 6.40
CA LEU A 19 -13.26 -1.68 6.03
C LEU A 19 -12.00 -1.81 6.90
N LEU A 20 -11.32 -0.71 7.18
CA LEU A 20 -10.14 -0.73 8.03
C LEU A 20 -10.48 -1.09 9.49
N ARG A 21 -11.49 -0.45 10.04
CA ARG A 21 -11.94 -0.67 11.43
C ARG A 21 -12.48 -2.09 11.64
N ASP A 22 -13.39 -2.54 10.76
CA ASP A 22 -14.09 -3.82 10.91
C ASP A 22 -13.13 -5.02 10.73
N ASN A 23 -11.99 -4.81 10.07
CA ASN A 23 -10.91 -5.79 9.95
C ASN A 23 -9.82 -5.64 11.04
N ASN A 24 -10.01 -4.74 12.01
CA ASN A 24 -9.05 -4.49 13.09
C ASN A 24 -7.64 -4.16 12.58
N VAL A 25 -7.54 -3.38 11.51
CA VAL A 25 -6.25 -2.88 11.00
C VAL A 25 -5.59 -2.02 12.08
N LYS A 26 -4.30 -2.26 12.35
CA LYS A 26 -3.54 -1.49 13.36
C LYS A 26 -2.78 -0.35 12.74
N THR A 27 -2.16 -0.58 11.59
CA THR A 27 -1.34 0.41 10.90
C THR A 27 -1.69 0.45 9.43
N VAL A 28 -1.94 1.66 8.90
CA VAL A 28 -2.01 1.91 7.45
C VAL A 28 -0.64 2.35 6.97
N VAL A 29 -0.07 1.58 6.06
CA VAL A 29 1.19 1.89 5.37
C VAL A 29 0.85 2.42 3.98
N ASP A 30 0.94 3.73 3.81
CA ASP A 30 0.69 4.41 2.54
C ASP A 30 1.92 4.25 1.63
N ILE A 31 1.79 3.39 0.64
CA ILE A 31 2.87 3.05 -0.30
C ILE A 31 2.78 3.82 -1.62
N ARG A 32 1.97 4.87 -1.68
CA ARG A 32 1.89 5.76 -2.84
C ARG A 32 3.16 6.60 -2.93
N LEU A 33 3.64 6.81 -4.14
CA LEU A 33 4.75 7.75 -4.38
C LEU A 33 4.32 9.18 -3.99
N ASN A 34 3.09 9.56 -4.40
CA ASN A 34 2.49 10.86 -4.09
C ASN A 34 1.15 10.63 -3.36
N ASN A 35 1.00 11.18 -2.17
CA ASN A 35 -0.18 11.06 -1.34
C ASN A 35 -0.96 12.37 -1.16
N THR A 36 -0.69 13.36 -2.02
CA THR A 36 -1.33 14.70 -1.99
C THR A 36 -2.43 14.88 -3.04
N SER A 37 -2.78 13.81 -3.77
CA SER A 37 -3.85 13.85 -4.77
C SER A 37 -5.19 14.23 -4.15
N GLN A 38 -5.94 15.10 -4.83
CA GLN A 38 -7.23 15.60 -4.37
C GLN A 38 -8.43 14.81 -4.94
N LEU A 39 -8.19 13.70 -5.64
CA LEU A 39 -9.27 12.87 -6.22
C LEU A 39 -10.23 12.32 -5.16
N ALA A 40 -9.73 12.11 -3.93
CA ALA A 40 -10.55 11.79 -2.77
C ALA A 40 -9.96 12.54 -1.58
N ALA A 41 -10.66 13.58 -1.11
CA ALA A 41 -10.16 14.47 -0.07
C ALA A 41 -9.75 13.71 1.20
N PHE A 42 -10.54 12.70 1.63
CA PHE A 42 -10.23 11.90 2.81
C PHE A 42 -8.96 11.04 2.68
N ALA A 43 -8.48 10.79 1.46
CA ALA A 43 -7.29 9.99 1.18
C ALA A 43 -6.03 10.84 0.96
N LYS A 44 -6.12 12.17 1.09
CA LYS A 44 -4.95 13.06 1.10
C LYS A 44 -4.14 12.81 2.37
N GLY A 45 -2.83 12.62 2.24
CA GLY A 45 -1.97 12.09 3.29
C GLY A 45 -2.14 12.71 4.67
N GLU A 46 -2.12 14.04 4.77
CA GLU A 46 -2.28 14.76 6.03
C GLU A 46 -3.67 14.55 6.66
N ASP A 47 -4.73 14.71 5.85
CA ASP A 47 -6.11 14.51 6.29
C ASP A 47 -6.36 13.04 6.64
N LEU A 48 -5.85 12.12 5.84
CA LEU A 48 -5.96 10.68 6.10
C LEU A 48 -5.28 10.29 7.41
N LYS A 49 -4.07 10.79 7.65
CA LYS A 49 -3.36 10.58 8.92
C LYS A 49 -4.20 11.05 10.10
N PHE A 50 -4.73 12.27 10.02
CA PHE A 50 -5.60 12.83 11.06
C PHE A 50 -6.82 11.95 11.33
N PHE A 51 -7.56 11.54 10.28
CA PHE A 51 -8.74 10.69 10.44
C PHE A 51 -8.40 9.31 11.02
N LEU A 52 -7.32 8.69 10.60
CA LEU A 52 -6.92 7.39 11.09
C LEU A 52 -6.50 7.44 12.56
N THR A 53 -5.67 8.41 12.95
CA THR A 53 -5.15 8.50 14.31
C THR A 53 -6.19 9.02 15.29
N GLU A 54 -6.93 10.09 14.96
CA GLU A 54 -7.85 10.73 15.89
C GLU A 54 -9.21 10.01 16.03
N PHE A 55 -9.70 9.38 14.95
CA PHE A 55 -11.05 8.80 14.97
C PHE A 55 -11.09 7.28 14.86
N CYS A 56 -10.03 6.66 14.36
CA CYS A 56 -10.01 5.21 14.14
C CYS A 56 -9.06 4.46 15.07
N ASN A 57 -8.18 5.15 15.80
CA ASN A 57 -7.09 4.56 16.56
C ASN A 57 -6.22 3.61 15.71
N ILE A 58 -5.91 4.07 14.50
CA ILE A 58 -5.08 3.36 13.51
C ILE A 58 -3.86 4.23 13.22
N ASP A 59 -2.67 3.65 13.32
CA ASP A 59 -1.44 4.33 12.99
C ASP A 59 -1.30 4.54 11.48
N TYR A 60 -0.61 5.62 11.08
CA TYR A 60 -0.37 5.94 9.68
C TYR A 60 1.11 6.17 9.42
N ILE A 61 1.63 5.48 8.42
CA ILE A 61 3.00 5.62 7.94
C ILE A 61 2.96 5.86 6.42
N HIS A 62 3.62 6.94 5.94
CA HIS A 62 3.90 7.10 4.52
C HIS A 62 5.28 6.51 4.23
N ASP A 63 5.32 5.37 3.56
CA ASP A 63 6.55 4.63 3.28
C ASP A 63 6.80 4.49 1.77
N THR A 64 7.51 5.44 1.21
CA THR A 64 7.85 5.48 -0.20
C THR A 64 8.92 4.45 -0.61
N THR A 65 9.51 3.72 0.34
CA THR A 65 10.42 2.61 0.04
C THR A 65 9.72 1.52 -0.78
N PHE A 66 8.41 1.37 -0.60
CA PHE A 66 7.56 0.46 -1.36
C PHE A 66 6.95 1.08 -2.64
N ALA A 67 7.18 2.35 -2.90
CA ALA A 67 6.61 3.03 -4.05
C ALA A 67 7.39 2.71 -5.35
N PRO A 68 6.74 2.77 -6.53
CA PRO A 68 7.46 2.74 -7.80
C PRO A 68 8.34 3.98 -7.94
N THR A 69 9.26 3.96 -8.90
CA THR A 69 9.93 5.18 -9.33
C THR A 69 8.95 6.08 -10.10
N GLU A 70 9.23 7.38 -10.12
CA GLU A 70 8.42 8.34 -10.86
C GLU A 70 8.37 8.00 -12.37
N VAL A 71 9.49 7.58 -12.93
CA VAL A 71 9.59 7.18 -14.35
C VAL A 71 8.70 5.97 -14.64
N LEU A 72 8.80 4.90 -13.84
CA LEU A 72 8.00 3.70 -14.04
C LEU A 72 6.49 3.99 -13.91
N LEU A 73 6.11 4.78 -12.90
CA LEU A 73 4.71 5.16 -12.69
C LEU A 73 4.17 5.99 -13.86
N LYS A 74 4.94 6.95 -14.36
CA LYS A 74 4.58 7.81 -15.50
C LYS A 74 4.45 6.99 -16.79
N ASP A 75 5.40 6.12 -17.07
CA ASP A 75 5.39 5.28 -18.26
C ASP A 75 4.18 4.33 -18.27
N TYR A 76 3.82 3.77 -17.13
CA TYR A 76 2.63 2.94 -17.01
C TYR A 76 1.34 3.75 -17.20
N LYS A 77 1.22 4.93 -16.57
CA LYS A 77 0.07 5.82 -16.76
C LYS A 77 -0.12 6.27 -18.20
N ASN A 78 0.99 6.50 -18.90
CA ASN A 78 1.01 6.88 -20.31
C ASN A 78 0.90 5.69 -21.27
N LYS A 79 0.65 4.48 -20.75
CA LYS A 79 0.53 3.24 -21.53
C LYS A 79 1.76 2.90 -22.38
N LYS A 80 2.95 3.36 -21.96
CA LYS A 80 4.23 3.05 -22.61
C LYS A 80 4.76 1.68 -22.22
N VAL A 81 4.34 1.15 -21.08
CA VAL A 81 4.70 -0.18 -20.59
C VAL A 81 3.43 -0.97 -20.27
N SER A 82 3.46 -2.28 -20.54
CA SER A 82 2.41 -3.21 -20.14
C SER A 82 2.42 -3.44 -18.63
N TRP A 83 1.34 -3.99 -18.07
CA TRP A 83 1.34 -4.40 -16.66
C TRP A 83 2.43 -5.45 -16.38
N LEU A 84 2.63 -6.40 -17.27
CA LEU A 84 3.66 -7.42 -17.12
C LEU A 84 5.07 -6.82 -17.06
N ASP A 85 5.38 -5.84 -17.90
CA ASP A 85 6.67 -5.16 -17.89
C ASP A 85 6.82 -4.24 -16.67
N TYR A 86 5.73 -3.59 -16.24
CA TYR A 86 5.69 -2.84 -14.99
C TYR A 86 6.02 -3.75 -13.80
N GLU A 87 5.38 -4.91 -13.69
CA GLU A 87 5.60 -5.87 -12.60
C GLU A 87 7.05 -6.35 -12.55
N LYS A 88 7.65 -6.67 -13.71
CA LYS A 88 9.05 -7.07 -13.81
C LYS A 88 9.99 -5.96 -13.31
N GLU A 89 9.80 -4.74 -13.79
CA GLU A 89 10.67 -3.62 -13.41
C GLU A 89 10.45 -3.21 -11.95
N PHE A 90 9.21 -3.23 -11.47
CA PHE A 90 8.91 -2.97 -10.07
C PHE A 90 9.64 -3.96 -9.15
N ASN A 91 9.60 -5.25 -9.46
CA ASN A 91 10.32 -6.27 -8.69
C ASN A 91 11.84 -6.03 -8.70
N ARG A 92 12.43 -5.65 -9.83
CA ARG A 92 13.86 -5.27 -9.91
C ARG A 92 14.19 -4.06 -9.03
N ILE A 93 13.31 -3.06 -9.00
CA ILE A 93 13.47 -1.90 -8.11
C ILE A 93 13.46 -2.34 -6.65
N MET A 94 12.53 -3.22 -6.27
CA MET A 94 12.44 -3.74 -4.90
C MET A 94 13.69 -4.56 -4.51
N GLU A 95 14.23 -5.35 -5.42
CA GLU A 95 15.48 -6.09 -5.21
C GLU A 95 16.67 -5.14 -5.01
N ARG A 96 16.82 -4.12 -5.85
CA ARG A 96 17.87 -3.10 -5.72
C ARG A 96 17.79 -2.33 -4.39
N ARG A 97 16.58 -2.14 -3.86
CA ARG A 97 16.36 -1.52 -2.54
C ARG A 97 16.59 -2.47 -1.37
N ASN A 98 16.93 -3.73 -1.64
CA ASN A 98 17.05 -4.78 -0.61
C ASN A 98 15.80 -4.86 0.28
N ILE A 99 14.63 -4.85 -0.36
CA ILE A 99 13.34 -4.66 0.32
C ILE A 99 13.03 -5.76 1.34
N ARG A 100 13.50 -6.98 1.13
CA ARG A 100 13.29 -8.10 2.07
C ARG A 100 13.97 -7.83 3.41
N SER A 101 15.22 -7.36 3.39
CA SER A 101 15.92 -6.97 4.61
C SER A 101 15.23 -5.81 5.31
N TYR A 102 14.74 -4.83 4.52
CA TYR A 102 13.97 -3.71 5.04
C TYR A 102 12.69 -4.17 5.74
N ILE A 103 11.90 -5.07 5.13
CA ILE A 103 10.68 -5.64 5.72
C ILE A 103 11.02 -6.38 7.01
N SER A 104 12.03 -7.27 7.00
CA SER A 104 12.42 -8.03 8.20
C SER A 104 12.85 -7.14 9.36
N LYS A 105 13.49 -6.01 9.07
CA LYS A 105 13.94 -5.07 10.10
C LYS A 105 12.82 -4.23 10.69
N ASN A 106 11.89 -3.75 9.83
CA ASN A 106 10.93 -2.72 10.21
C ASN A 106 9.52 -3.24 10.49
N TYR A 107 9.17 -4.41 9.95
CA TYR A 107 7.79 -4.92 9.97
C TYR A 107 7.64 -6.34 10.54
N ALA A 108 8.74 -7.01 10.96
CA ALA A 108 8.66 -8.39 11.44
C ALA A 108 7.83 -8.56 12.72
N ASN A 109 7.72 -7.51 13.52
CA ASN A 109 6.99 -7.53 14.79
C ASN A 109 5.56 -6.98 14.68
N GLU A 110 5.11 -6.63 13.48
CA GLU A 110 3.76 -6.14 13.24
C GLU A 110 2.75 -7.28 13.16
N ASP A 111 1.66 -7.18 13.89
CA ASP A 111 0.58 -8.15 13.82
C ASP A 111 -0.32 -7.94 12.60
N SER A 112 -0.56 -6.67 12.26
CA SER A 112 -1.52 -6.28 11.23
C SER A 112 -1.17 -4.93 10.61
N ILE A 113 -0.93 -4.93 9.30
CA ILE A 113 -0.76 -3.72 8.50
C ILE A 113 -1.72 -3.71 7.32
N CYS A 114 -2.03 -2.51 6.81
CA CYS A 114 -2.80 -2.35 5.57
C CYS A 114 -2.01 -1.50 4.57
N LEU A 115 -1.62 -2.09 3.45
CA LEU A 115 -0.95 -1.39 2.36
C LEU A 115 -1.97 -0.56 1.57
N LEU A 116 -1.80 0.75 1.56
CA LEU A 116 -2.67 1.68 0.85
C LEU A 116 -2.08 2.11 -0.48
N CYS A 117 -2.87 1.98 -1.54
CA CYS A 117 -2.61 2.53 -2.86
C CYS A 117 -3.86 3.25 -3.42
N SER A 118 -3.79 3.71 -4.67
CA SER A 118 -4.91 4.44 -5.30
C SER A 118 -5.95 3.50 -5.92
N GLU A 119 -5.52 2.49 -6.64
CA GLU A 119 -6.36 1.65 -7.49
C GLU A 119 -7.46 0.90 -6.72
N ALA A 120 -8.65 0.80 -7.31
CA ALA A 120 -9.78 0.09 -6.70
C ALA A 120 -9.50 -1.41 -6.54
N LEU A 121 -8.93 -2.04 -7.56
CA LEU A 121 -8.62 -3.48 -7.59
C LEU A 121 -7.12 -3.74 -7.41
N PRO A 122 -6.75 -4.85 -6.77
CA PRO A 122 -5.34 -5.18 -6.52
C PRO A 122 -4.60 -5.72 -7.75
N ASN A 123 -5.31 -6.24 -8.76
CA ASN A 123 -4.75 -7.04 -9.85
C ASN A 123 -3.63 -6.35 -10.62
N GLN A 124 -3.83 -5.08 -10.95
CA GLN A 124 -2.85 -4.23 -11.63
C GLN A 124 -2.43 -3.06 -10.74
N CYS A 125 -2.01 -3.39 -9.52
CA CYS A 125 -1.57 -2.41 -8.54
C CYS A 125 -0.35 -2.93 -7.77
N HIS A 126 0.62 -2.07 -7.55
CA HIS A 126 1.85 -2.44 -6.86
C HIS A 126 1.63 -2.88 -5.40
N ARG A 127 0.48 -2.51 -4.77
CA ARG A 127 0.15 -3.02 -3.42
C ARG A 127 0.06 -4.54 -3.36
N ARG A 128 -0.40 -5.20 -4.44
CA ARG A 128 -0.40 -6.66 -4.54
C ARG A 128 1.03 -7.20 -4.55
N LEU A 129 1.90 -6.62 -5.37
CA LEU A 129 3.29 -7.02 -5.48
C LEU A 129 4.03 -6.88 -4.14
N VAL A 130 3.81 -5.75 -3.45
CA VAL A 130 4.39 -5.52 -2.11
C VAL A 130 3.87 -6.56 -1.11
N ALA A 131 2.56 -6.83 -1.07
CA ALA A 131 1.99 -7.86 -0.19
C ALA A 131 2.59 -9.26 -0.45
N GLU A 132 2.80 -9.61 -1.72
CA GLU A 132 3.46 -10.86 -2.12
C GLU A 132 4.92 -10.92 -1.64
N ILE A 133 5.64 -9.77 -1.65
CA ILE A 133 7.00 -9.69 -1.11
C ILE A 133 6.98 -9.90 0.42
N PHE A 134 6.05 -9.32 1.15
CA PHE A 134 5.85 -9.58 2.58
C PHE A 134 5.68 -11.08 2.84
N LYS A 135 4.78 -11.73 2.09
CA LYS A 135 4.53 -13.18 2.22
C LYS A 135 5.75 -14.05 1.92
N LYS A 136 6.61 -13.62 0.99
CA LYS A 136 7.86 -14.32 0.65
C LYS A 136 9.00 -14.05 1.64
N THR A 137 8.85 -13.02 2.48
CA THR A 137 9.91 -12.55 3.39
C THR A 137 9.69 -12.97 4.83
N LEU A 138 8.44 -12.91 5.29
CA LEU A 138 8.06 -13.24 6.66
C LEU A 138 7.27 -14.56 6.71
N ASN A 139 7.42 -15.27 7.83
CA ASN A 139 6.65 -16.50 8.05
C ASN A 139 5.19 -16.17 8.39
N GLU A 140 4.26 -17.07 8.00
CA GLU A 140 2.85 -17.04 8.37
C GLU A 140 2.12 -15.72 8.02
N VAL A 141 2.40 -15.17 6.83
CA VAL A 141 1.70 -13.99 6.33
C VAL A 141 0.43 -14.38 5.59
N GLN A 142 -0.70 -13.86 6.06
CA GLN A 142 -2.00 -13.93 5.37
C GLN A 142 -2.25 -12.61 4.63
N ILE A 143 -2.48 -12.66 3.31
CA ILE A 143 -2.83 -11.50 2.49
C ILE A 143 -4.35 -11.42 2.35
N ILE A 144 -4.93 -10.24 2.59
CA ILE A 144 -6.36 -9.97 2.48
C ILE A 144 -6.56 -8.65 1.70
N HIS A 145 -7.26 -8.72 0.57
CA HIS A 145 -7.59 -7.53 -0.23
C HIS A 145 -8.98 -6.99 0.17
N LEU A 146 -9.03 -5.72 0.63
CA LEU A 146 -10.23 -5.00 1.08
C LEU A 146 -10.87 -4.16 -0.03
#